data_116c844e791db6b7b11548646348ee8e
#
_entry.id   116c844e791db6b7b11548646348ee8e
#
_cell.length_a   1.000
_cell.length_b   1.000
_cell.length_c   1.000
_cell.angle_alpha   90.00
_cell.angle_beta   90.00
_cell.angle_gamma   90.00
#
_symmetry.space_group_name_H-M   'P 1'
#
loop_
_entity.id
_entity.type
_entity.pdbx_description
1 polymer ?
#
loop_
_entity_poly.entity_id
_entity_poly.type
_entity_poly.pdbx_seq_one_letter_code
_entity_poly.pdbx_strand_id
1 'polypeptide(L)'
;MKIIEITNLTKSYGKSIAVDDISFDVEKGHLFAFLGVNGAGKSTTIHMIATRLQQSNGTICVDGFQAGKDDAEIRKRIGLVFQDNVLDDVLTVKENLDMWGRFYGMSKTDTQKSISWVTDTLQLEPILKKQFRHLSGGQKRRAEIARALLHRPAILFLDEPTTGLDPQTRVDVWKTIASLQQQLQMTVFLTTHYMEEAAEANQIVVIDKGKIKAQGTPAELKRLYASDTLRLQVNDNDLAATYLDEHRHSYNLKNDSFQISVPNSLQAYHILRHLEASITDFELIKGSLDDVFINLVKENTHAHNLAADKAL
;
A
#
# COMPACT_ATOMS: atom_id res chain seq x y z
N MET A 1 8.82 18.67 0.08
CA MET A 1 8.13 19.38 -1.04
C MET A 1 7.05 18.47 -1.57
N LYS A 2 5.79 18.93 -1.56
CA LYS A 2 4.65 18.14 -2.05
C LYS A 2 4.70 18.00 -3.56
N ILE A 3 4.51 16.80 -4.07
CA ILE A 3 4.44 16.50 -5.50
C ILE A 3 3.03 16.12 -5.96
N ILE A 4 2.19 15.63 -5.03
CA ILE A 4 0.76 15.42 -5.25
C ILE A 4 0.02 16.12 -4.11
N GLU A 5 -0.99 16.92 -4.44
CA GLU A 5 -1.88 17.58 -3.48
C GLU A 5 -3.32 17.34 -3.88
N ILE A 6 -4.09 16.79 -2.95
CA ILE A 6 -5.50 16.44 -3.14
C ILE A 6 -6.31 17.13 -2.07
N THR A 7 -7.34 17.87 -2.50
CA THR A 7 -8.21 18.63 -1.59
C THR A 7 -9.68 18.37 -1.91
N ASN A 8 -10.40 17.89 -0.91
CA ASN A 8 -11.86 17.63 -0.92
C ASN A 8 -12.31 16.81 -2.13
N LEU A 9 -11.51 15.80 -2.51
CA LEU A 9 -11.74 15.00 -3.71
C LEU A 9 -12.95 14.09 -3.53
N THR A 10 -13.88 14.19 -4.46
CA THR A 10 -15.09 13.39 -4.49
C THR A 10 -15.32 12.80 -5.88
N LYS A 11 -15.75 11.53 -5.93
CA LYS A 11 -16.22 10.86 -7.14
C LYS A 11 -17.51 10.14 -6.90
N SER A 12 -18.54 10.53 -7.66
CA SER A 12 -19.85 9.90 -7.65
C SER A 12 -20.15 9.23 -9.00
N TYR A 13 -20.84 8.11 -8.96
CA TYR A 13 -21.41 7.41 -10.10
C TYR A 13 -22.92 7.28 -9.88
N GLY A 14 -23.68 8.23 -10.43
CA GLY A 14 -25.10 8.35 -10.12
C GLY A 14 -25.33 8.58 -8.62
N LYS A 15 -25.99 7.63 -7.94
CA LYS A 15 -26.25 7.70 -6.49
C LYS A 15 -25.13 7.09 -5.63
N SER A 16 -24.16 6.40 -6.23
CA SER A 16 -23.07 5.75 -5.50
C SER A 16 -21.88 6.69 -5.42
N ILE A 17 -21.35 6.91 -4.21
CA ILE A 17 -20.14 7.70 -3.98
C ILE A 17 -18.98 6.71 -3.81
N ALA A 18 -18.03 6.73 -4.75
CA ALA A 18 -16.88 5.86 -4.72
C ALA A 18 -15.69 6.48 -3.96
N VAL A 19 -15.59 7.81 -3.97
CA VAL A 19 -14.62 8.59 -3.18
C VAL A 19 -15.36 9.78 -2.60
N ASP A 20 -15.27 9.99 -1.30
CA ASP A 20 -16.10 10.93 -0.53
C ASP A 20 -15.23 11.87 0.30
N ASP A 21 -15.02 13.07 -0.24
CA ASP A 21 -14.36 14.20 0.43
C ASP A 21 -12.98 13.88 1.04
N ILE A 22 -12.09 13.27 0.26
CA ILE A 22 -10.75 12.92 0.73
C ILE A 22 -9.73 14.04 0.45
N SER A 23 -8.83 14.25 1.42
CA SER A 23 -7.72 15.21 1.30
C SER A 23 -6.44 14.59 1.84
N PHE A 24 -5.37 14.63 1.05
CA PHE A 24 -4.03 14.18 1.44
C PHE A 24 -2.98 14.75 0.50
N ASP A 25 -1.72 14.64 0.88
CA ASP A 25 -0.58 15.03 0.05
C ASP A 25 0.50 13.94 0.03
N VAL A 26 1.35 14.00 -1.01
CA VAL A 26 2.49 13.10 -1.19
C VAL A 26 3.75 13.92 -1.36
N GLU A 27 4.76 13.63 -0.56
CA GLU A 27 6.08 14.25 -0.67
C GLU A 27 6.90 13.69 -1.83
N LYS A 28 7.69 14.56 -2.46
CA LYS A 28 8.60 14.16 -3.54
C LYS A 28 9.66 13.17 -3.04
N GLY A 29 9.89 12.11 -3.81
CA GLY A 29 10.86 11.07 -3.48
C GLY A 29 10.38 10.05 -2.44
N HIS A 30 9.15 10.17 -1.94
CA HIS A 30 8.59 9.23 -0.98
C HIS A 30 7.98 7.99 -1.66
N LEU A 31 8.00 6.89 -0.94
CA LEU A 31 7.12 5.75 -1.15
C LEU A 31 5.85 5.99 -0.35
N PHE A 32 4.76 6.25 -1.04
CA PHE A 32 3.44 6.50 -0.47
C PHE A 32 2.53 5.30 -0.70
N ALA A 33 1.90 4.79 0.36
CA ALA A 33 0.99 3.66 0.30
C ALA A 33 -0.46 4.08 0.55
N PHE A 34 -1.35 3.70 -0.37
CA PHE A 34 -2.78 3.94 -0.29
C PHE A 34 -3.50 2.61 -0.05
N LEU A 35 -3.83 2.33 1.22
CA LEU A 35 -4.33 1.05 1.70
C LEU A 35 -5.85 1.01 1.77
N GLY A 36 -6.43 -0.13 1.46
CA GLY A 36 -7.87 -0.36 1.63
C GLY A 36 -8.31 -1.70 1.04
N VAL A 37 -9.48 -2.18 1.44
CA VAL A 37 -10.11 -3.37 0.84
C VAL A 37 -10.51 -3.13 -0.61
N ASN A 38 -10.85 -4.19 -1.32
CA ASN A 38 -11.40 -4.09 -2.66
C ASN A 38 -12.73 -3.29 -2.63
N GLY A 39 -12.85 -2.35 -3.57
CA GLY A 39 -14.01 -1.43 -3.60
C GLY A 39 -13.90 -0.21 -2.67
N ALA A 40 -12.82 -0.04 -1.90
CA ALA A 40 -12.67 1.12 -1.00
C ALA A 40 -12.48 2.47 -1.71
N GLY A 41 -12.23 2.49 -3.04
CA GLY A 41 -12.01 3.71 -3.83
C GLY A 41 -10.57 3.91 -4.32
N LYS A 42 -9.64 2.96 -4.08
CA LYS A 42 -8.21 3.08 -4.42
C LYS A 42 -7.97 3.34 -5.91
N SER A 43 -8.38 2.42 -6.78
CA SER A 43 -8.17 2.55 -8.24
C SER A 43 -8.92 3.76 -8.82
N THR A 44 -10.11 4.08 -8.28
CA THR A 44 -10.84 5.30 -8.66
C THR A 44 -10.00 6.55 -8.37
N THR A 45 -9.36 6.62 -7.20
CA THR A 45 -8.49 7.74 -6.82
C THR A 45 -7.28 7.83 -7.74
N ILE A 46 -6.56 6.71 -7.99
CA ILE A 46 -5.43 6.71 -8.95
C ILE A 46 -5.89 7.17 -10.34
N HIS A 47 -7.02 6.69 -10.85
CA HIS A 47 -7.50 7.07 -12.17
C HIS A 47 -7.84 8.56 -12.28
N MET A 48 -8.29 9.20 -11.20
CA MET A 48 -8.49 10.65 -11.15
C MET A 48 -7.16 11.41 -11.14
N ILE A 49 -6.20 10.98 -10.32
CA ILE A 49 -4.86 11.60 -10.26
C ILE A 49 -4.14 11.44 -11.61
N ALA A 50 -4.28 10.27 -12.25
CA ALA A 50 -3.72 9.98 -13.57
C ALA A 50 -4.48 10.63 -14.74
N THR A 51 -5.46 11.48 -14.46
CA THR A 51 -6.29 12.19 -15.46
C THR A 51 -7.03 11.28 -16.45
N ARG A 52 -7.31 10.03 -16.04
CA ARG A 52 -8.11 9.06 -16.81
C ARG A 52 -9.61 9.15 -16.48
N LEU A 53 -9.92 9.72 -15.33
CA LEU A 53 -11.25 9.88 -14.81
C LEU A 53 -11.38 11.30 -14.24
N GLN A 54 -12.44 12.01 -14.62
CA GLN A 54 -12.72 13.32 -14.06
C GLN A 54 -13.36 13.19 -12.67
N GLN A 55 -12.88 13.97 -11.71
CA GLN A 55 -13.49 14.09 -10.39
C GLN A 55 -14.89 14.75 -10.47
N SER A 56 -15.75 14.44 -9.51
CA SER A 56 -17.05 15.10 -9.36
C SER A 56 -16.92 16.42 -8.60
N ASN A 57 -16.01 16.48 -7.62
CA ASN A 57 -15.69 17.68 -6.84
C ASN A 57 -14.24 17.61 -6.33
N GLY A 58 -13.72 18.75 -5.83
CA GLY A 58 -12.38 18.86 -5.28
C GLY A 58 -11.30 19.20 -6.31
N THR A 59 -10.07 19.24 -5.87
CA THR A 59 -8.91 19.60 -6.71
C THR A 59 -7.81 18.56 -6.58
N ILE A 60 -7.09 18.35 -7.68
CA ILE A 60 -5.89 17.50 -7.77
C ILE A 60 -4.80 18.34 -8.42
N CYS A 61 -3.66 18.46 -7.75
CA CYS A 61 -2.44 19.06 -8.28
C CYS A 61 -1.34 18.00 -8.29
N VAL A 62 -0.66 17.85 -9.43
CA VAL A 62 0.45 16.91 -9.62
C VAL A 62 1.64 17.67 -10.17
N ASP A 63 2.74 17.73 -9.43
CA ASP A 63 3.98 18.44 -9.77
C ASP A 63 3.72 19.89 -10.24
N GLY A 64 2.80 20.60 -9.55
CA GLY A 64 2.40 21.96 -9.85
C GLY A 64 1.35 22.11 -10.96
N PHE A 65 0.86 21.03 -11.57
CA PHE A 65 -0.13 21.02 -12.65
C PHE A 65 -1.50 20.57 -12.15
N GLN A 66 -2.56 21.26 -12.55
CA GLN A 66 -3.93 20.99 -12.11
C GLN A 66 -4.63 19.99 -13.04
N ALA A 67 -5.14 18.89 -12.51
CA ALA A 67 -5.96 17.95 -13.26
C ALA A 67 -7.25 18.61 -13.78
N GLY A 68 -7.62 18.25 -15.01
CA GLY A 68 -8.73 18.89 -15.74
C GLY A 68 -8.35 20.13 -16.53
N LYS A 69 -7.15 20.71 -16.28
CA LYS A 69 -6.61 21.84 -17.06
C LYS A 69 -5.32 21.45 -17.78
N ASP A 70 -4.40 20.82 -17.05
CA ASP A 70 -3.03 20.54 -17.49
C ASP A 70 -2.80 19.03 -17.69
N ASP A 71 -3.81 18.28 -18.07
CA ASP A 71 -3.79 16.81 -18.15
C ASP A 71 -2.63 16.26 -18.98
N ALA A 72 -2.30 16.92 -20.10
CA ALA A 72 -1.19 16.50 -20.95
C ALA A 72 0.17 16.63 -20.24
N GLU A 73 0.34 17.66 -19.42
CA GLU A 73 1.56 17.88 -18.65
C GLU A 73 1.67 16.91 -17.49
N ILE A 74 0.55 16.59 -16.82
CA ILE A 74 0.50 15.58 -15.77
C ILE A 74 0.91 14.21 -16.34
N ARG A 75 0.33 13.80 -17.51
CA ARG A 75 0.64 12.50 -18.14
C ARG A 75 2.11 12.32 -18.50
N LYS A 76 2.83 13.39 -18.82
CA LYS A 76 4.28 13.34 -19.06
C LYS A 76 5.10 13.07 -17.80
N ARG A 77 4.55 13.36 -16.61
CA ARG A 77 5.24 13.26 -15.32
C ARG A 77 4.94 11.98 -14.57
N ILE A 78 3.94 11.22 -15.03
CA ILE A 78 3.49 10.00 -14.35
C ILE A 78 3.76 8.76 -15.20
N GLY A 79 4.27 7.72 -14.58
CA GLY A 79 4.23 6.34 -15.08
C GLY A 79 3.14 5.57 -14.34
N LEU A 80 2.34 4.79 -15.03
CA LEU A 80 1.25 4.05 -14.42
C LEU A 80 1.36 2.56 -14.78
N VAL A 81 1.43 1.72 -13.77
CA VAL A 81 1.39 0.26 -13.87
C VAL A 81 0.05 -0.20 -13.33
N PHE A 82 -0.76 -0.79 -14.19
CA PHE A 82 -2.11 -1.26 -13.85
C PHE A 82 -2.07 -2.61 -13.14
N GLN A 83 -3.18 -3.00 -12.55
CA GLN A 83 -3.36 -4.34 -12.01
C GLN A 83 -3.27 -5.38 -13.15
N ASP A 84 -3.95 -5.14 -14.26
CA ASP A 84 -3.87 -5.97 -15.46
C ASP A 84 -2.69 -5.60 -16.35
N ASN A 85 -2.16 -6.59 -17.07
CA ASN A 85 -1.11 -6.37 -18.06
C ASN A 85 -1.66 -5.61 -19.28
N VAL A 86 -0.87 -4.65 -19.78
CA VAL A 86 -1.22 -3.86 -20.98
C VAL A 86 -0.24 -4.08 -22.14
N LEU A 87 0.84 -4.82 -21.91
CA LEU A 87 1.77 -5.22 -22.96
C LEU A 87 1.16 -6.32 -23.82
N ASP A 88 1.48 -6.28 -25.13
CA ASP A 88 0.99 -7.25 -26.10
C ASP A 88 1.67 -8.61 -25.90
N ASP A 89 0.85 -9.66 -25.78
CA ASP A 89 1.29 -11.02 -25.49
C ASP A 89 2.13 -11.66 -26.61
N VAL A 90 1.92 -11.28 -27.89
CA VAL A 90 2.64 -11.87 -29.03
C VAL A 90 3.94 -11.15 -29.36
N LEU A 91 4.08 -9.92 -28.93
CA LEU A 91 5.32 -9.14 -29.09
C LEU A 91 6.36 -9.55 -28.03
N THR A 92 7.63 -9.41 -28.40
CA THR A 92 8.73 -9.48 -27.43
C THR A 92 8.69 -8.28 -26.47
N VAL A 93 9.37 -8.39 -25.33
CA VAL A 93 9.51 -7.24 -24.39
C VAL A 93 10.07 -6.04 -25.13
N LYS A 94 11.11 -6.21 -25.96
CA LYS A 94 11.73 -5.13 -26.72
C LYS A 94 10.75 -4.46 -27.69
N GLU A 95 9.99 -5.25 -28.46
CA GLU A 95 9.00 -4.72 -29.41
C GLU A 95 7.89 -3.96 -28.70
N ASN A 96 7.41 -4.47 -27.56
CA ASN A 96 6.47 -3.76 -26.71
C ASN A 96 7.03 -2.39 -26.26
N LEU A 97 8.28 -2.36 -25.75
CA LEU A 97 8.91 -1.13 -25.33
C LEU A 97 9.14 -0.15 -26.49
N ASP A 98 9.52 -0.63 -27.68
CA ASP A 98 9.64 0.19 -28.89
C ASP A 98 8.30 0.81 -29.29
N MET A 99 7.21 0.05 -29.25
CA MET A 99 5.85 0.50 -29.54
C MET A 99 5.41 1.58 -28.55
N TRP A 100 5.61 1.35 -27.27
CA TRP A 100 5.22 2.30 -26.21
C TRP A 100 6.05 3.60 -26.25
N GLY A 101 7.35 3.53 -26.59
CA GLY A 101 8.16 4.73 -26.82
C GLY A 101 7.53 5.63 -27.89
N ARG A 102 6.99 5.07 -28.97
CA ARG A 102 6.26 5.83 -29.99
C ARG A 102 4.94 6.41 -29.47
N PHE A 103 4.19 5.67 -28.65
CA PHE A 103 2.97 6.19 -28.02
C PHE A 103 3.25 7.36 -27.06
N TYR A 104 4.42 7.39 -26.43
CA TYR A 104 4.88 8.52 -25.65
C TYR A 104 5.44 9.69 -26.50
N GLY A 105 5.40 9.58 -27.84
CA GLY A 105 5.90 10.61 -28.74
C GLY A 105 7.43 10.72 -28.80
N MET A 106 8.15 9.69 -28.35
CA MET A 106 9.62 9.69 -28.32
C MET A 106 10.21 9.47 -29.71
N SER A 107 11.35 10.12 -30.00
CA SER A 107 12.13 9.79 -31.20
C SER A 107 12.65 8.34 -31.15
N LYS A 108 12.97 7.75 -32.32
CA LYS A 108 13.55 6.40 -32.36
C LYS A 108 14.84 6.31 -31.54
N THR A 109 15.69 7.34 -31.61
CA THR A 109 16.95 7.39 -30.87
C THR A 109 16.73 7.47 -29.36
N ASP A 110 15.79 8.30 -28.92
CA ASP A 110 15.49 8.46 -27.49
C ASP A 110 14.81 7.19 -26.95
N THR A 111 13.93 6.57 -27.74
CA THR A 111 13.33 5.28 -27.38
C THR A 111 14.41 4.22 -27.15
N GLN A 112 15.39 4.08 -28.04
CA GLN A 112 16.47 3.10 -27.89
C GLN A 112 17.34 3.37 -26.64
N LYS A 113 17.68 4.66 -26.39
CA LYS A 113 18.40 5.04 -25.16
C LYS A 113 17.61 4.69 -23.90
N SER A 114 16.30 4.94 -23.91
CA SER A 114 15.43 4.64 -22.77
C SER A 114 15.25 3.13 -22.58
N ILE A 115 15.13 2.33 -23.67
CA ILE A 115 15.09 0.88 -23.59
C ILE A 115 16.38 0.35 -22.98
N SER A 116 17.56 0.82 -23.40
CA SER A 116 18.83 0.42 -22.78
C SER A 116 18.82 0.73 -21.29
N TRP A 117 18.45 1.94 -20.92
CA TRP A 117 18.40 2.37 -19.53
C TRP A 117 17.44 1.53 -18.66
N VAL A 118 16.19 1.28 -19.09
CA VAL A 118 15.26 0.44 -18.32
C VAL A 118 15.70 -1.02 -18.30
N THR A 119 16.37 -1.51 -19.35
CA THR A 119 16.94 -2.85 -19.42
C THR A 119 18.00 -3.04 -18.34
N ASP A 120 18.92 -2.09 -18.21
CA ASP A 120 19.97 -2.11 -17.20
C ASP A 120 19.39 -1.95 -15.79
N THR A 121 18.51 -0.97 -15.60
CA THR A 121 17.90 -0.64 -14.30
C THR A 121 17.05 -1.79 -13.73
N LEU A 122 16.31 -2.50 -14.60
CA LEU A 122 15.37 -3.55 -14.20
C LEU A 122 15.86 -4.96 -14.53
N GLN A 123 17.12 -5.08 -14.98
CA GLN A 123 17.76 -6.36 -15.34
C GLN A 123 16.91 -7.19 -16.32
N LEU A 124 16.49 -6.57 -17.42
CA LEU A 124 15.60 -7.19 -18.40
C LEU A 124 16.33 -7.98 -19.50
N GLU A 125 17.66 -7.90 -19.60
CA GLU A 125 18.43 -8.53 -20.68
C GLU A 125 18.04 -10.01 -20.94
N PRO A 126 17.83 -10.86 -19.91
CA PRO A 126 17.48 -12.28 -20.14
C PRO A 126 16.09 -12.48 -20.76
N ILE A 127 15.22 -11.48 -20.71
CA ILE A 127 13.83 -11.56 -21.17
C ILE A 127 13.53 -10.63 -22.36
N LEU A 128 14.43 -9.71 -22.70
CA LEU A 128 14.20 -8.65 -23.67
C LEU A 128 13.72 -9.16 -25.06
N LYS A 129 14.23 -10.33 -25.47
CA LYS A 129 13.89 -10.99 -26.75
C LYS A 129 12.78 -12.05 -26.62
N LYS A 130 12.24 -12.29 -25.41
CA LYS A 130 11.16 -13.24 -25.20
C LYS A 130 9.80 -12.58 -25.46
N GLN A 131 8.87 -13.35 -26.03
CA GLN A 131 7.48 -12.91 -26.14
C GLN A 131 6.85 -12.76 -24.75
N PHE A 132 6.04 -11.71 -24.57
CA PHE A 132 5.47 -11.35 -23.27
C PHE A 132 4.63 -12.51 -22.66
N ARG A 133 3.87 -13.23 -23.46
CA ARG A 133 3.07 -14.38 -23.00
C ARG A 133 3.90 -15.50 -22.35
N HIS A 134 5.18 -15.64 -22.70
CA HIS A 134 6.06 -16.69 -22.19
C HIS A 134 6.83 -16.29 -20.91
N LEU A 135 6.55 -15.13 -20.35
CA LEU A 135 7.19 -14.63 -19.14
C LEU A 135 6.47 -15.14 -17.88
N SER A 136 7.24 -15.34 -16.80
CA SER A 136 6.66 -15.54 -15.46
C SER A 136 5.95 -14.25 -14.98
N GLY A 137 5.08 -14.35 -13.97
CA GLY A 137 4.35 -13.20 -13.42
C GLY A 137 5.28 -12.05 -13.01
N GLY A 138 6.37 -12.33 -12.30
CA GLY A 138 7.36 -11.32 -11.90
C GLY A 138 8.13 -10.73 -13.09
N GLN A 139 8.44 -11.54 -14.13
CA GLN A 139 9.04 -11.04 -15.36
C GLN A 139 8.07 -10.11 -16.11
N LYS A 140 6.79 -10.48 -16.21
CA LYS A 140 5.74 -9.62 -16.76
C LYS A 140 5.66 -8.31 -16.00
N ARG A 141 5.66 -8.35 -14.65
CA ARG A 141 5.58 -7.15 -13.82
C ARG A 141 6.78 -6.22 -14.03
N ARG A 142 7.99 -6.76 -14.10
CA ARG A 142 9.19 -5.95 -14.42
C ARG A 142 9.11 -5.31 -15.80
N ALA A 143 8.59 -6.01 -16.81
CA ALA A 143 8.39 -5.44 -18.15
C ALA A 143 7.32 -4.33 -18.16
N GLU A 144 6.24 -4.47 -17.40
CA GLU A 144 5.22 -3.42 -17.21
C GLU A 144 5.79 -2.18 -16.51
N ILE A 145 6.63 -2.36 -15.48
CA ILE A 145 7.34 -1.26 -14.83
C ILE A 145 8.29 -0.59 -15.83
N ALA A 146 9.04 -1.35 -16.62
CA ALA A 146 9.91 -0.80 -17.66
C ALA A 146 9.16 0.08 -18.66
N ARG A 147 8.01 -0.36 -19.12
CA ARG A 147 7.13 0.42 -19.99
C ARG A 147 6.73 1.74 -19.32
N ALA A 148 6.31 1.71 -18.07
CA ALA A 148 5.90 2.89 -17.34
C ALA A 148 7.05 3.89 -17.12
N LEU A 149 8.31 3.43 -17.14
CA LEU A 149 9.51 4.24 -16.92
C LEU A 149 10.13 4.80 -18.20
N LEU A 150 9.73 4.36 -19.41
CA LEU A 150 10.38 4.74 -20.68
C LEU A 150 10.55 6.25 -20.87
N HIS A 151 9.57 7.04 -20.51
CA HIS A 151 9.57 8.50 -20.65
C HIS A 151 10.12 9.23 -19.42
N ARG A 152 10.75 8.48 -18.47
CA ARG A 152 11.38 8.99 -17.25
C ARG A 152 10.45 9.86 -16.40
N PRO A 153 9.32 9.31 -15.94
CA PRO A 153 8.36 10.04 -15.12
C PRO A 153 8.96 10.43 -13.77
N ALA A 154 8.43 11.49 -13.16
CA ALA A 154 8.76 11.90 -11.80
C ALA A 154 8.03 11.03 -10.74
N ILE A 155 6.88 10.47 -11.10
CA ILE A 155 6.00 9.70 -10.21
C ILE A 155 5.65 8.37 -10.88
N LEU A 156 5.81 7.27 -10.14
CA LEU A 156 5.39 5.94 -10.56
C LEU A 156 4.17 5.51 -9.75
N PHE A 157 3.04 5.33 -10.42
CA PHE A 157 1.84 4.73 -9.84
C PHE A 157 1.83 3.23 -10.06
N LEU A 158 1.58 2.49 -8.99
CA LEU A 158 1.51 1.03 -8.97
C LEU A 158 0.15 0.62 -8.40
N ASP A 159 -0.77 0.18 -9.26
CA ASP A 159 -2.08 -0.30 -8.83
C ASP A 159 -2.00 -1.80 -8.55
N GLU A 160 -2.00 -2.16 -7.27
CA GLU A 160 -1.88 -3.53 -6.76
C GLU A 160 -0.77 -4.36 -7.43
N PRO A 161 0.51 -3.94 -7.33
CA PRO A 161 1.60 -4.44 -8.17
C PRO A 161 1.92 -5.92 -8.01
N THR A 162 1.53 -6.54 -6.93
CA THR A 162 1.93 -7.92 -6.59
C THR A 162 0.75 -8.88 -6.47
N THR A 163 -0.46 -8.41 -6.77
CA THR A 163 -1.66 -9.25 -6.74
C THR A 163 -1.51 -10.43 -7.71
N GLY A 164 -1.79 -11.64 -7.21
CA GLY A 164 -1.67 -12.88 -7.98
C GLY A 164 -0.26 -13.43 -8.14
N LEU A 165 0.77 -12.81 -7.53
CA LEU A 165 2.14 -13.31 -7.51
C LEU A 165 2.38 -14.24 -6.31
N ASP A 166 3.25 -15.23 -6.49
CA ASP A 166 3.74 -16.06 -5.39
C ASP A 166 4.62 -15.24 -4.40
N PRO A 167 4.78 -15.69 -3.14
CA PRO A 167 5.50 -14.93 -2.11
C PRO A 167 6.92 -14.52 -2.49
N GLN A 168 7.68 -15.41 -3.14
CA GLN A 168 9.07 -15.12 -3.53
C GLN A 168 9.11 -14.04 -4.62
N THR A 169 8.27 -14.18 -5.63
CA THR A 169 8.15 -13.21 -6.73
C THR A 169 7.71 -11.83 -6.21
N ARG A 170 6.82 -11.80 -5.21
CA ARG A 170 6.41 -10.55 -4.54
C ARG A 170 7.60 -9.83 -3.92
N VAL A 171 8.44 -10.55 -3.16
CA VAL A 171 9.65 -9.97 -2.56
C VAL A 171 10.59 -9.39 -3.62
N ASP A 172 10.76 -10.07 -4.76
CA ASP A 172 11.66 -9.60 -5.83
C ASP A 172 11.11 -8.35 -6.55
N VAL A 173 9.79 -8.27 -6.75
CA VAL A 173 9.14 -7.05 -7.28
C VAL A 173 9.32 -5.89 -6.29
N TRP A 174 9.17 -6.14 -4.98
CA TRP A 174 9.37 -5.11 -3.94
C TRP A 174 10.81 -4.60 -3.89
N LYS A 175 11.81 -5.48 -3.97
CA LYS A 175 13.21 -5.06 -4.08
C LYS A 175 13.44 -4.14 -5.28
N THR A 176 12.80 -4.45 -6.40
CA THR A 176 12.87 -3.62 -7.61
C THR A 176 12.27 -2.24 -7.37
N ILE A 177 11.08 -2.15 -6.76
CA ILE A 177 10.39 -0.88 -6.46
C ILE A 177 11.23 -0.04 -5.47
N ALA A 178 11.72 -0.64 -4.39
CA ALA A 178 12.55 0.04 -3.41
C ALA A 178 13.86 0.58 -4.04
N SER A 179 14.51 -0.22 -4.90
CA SER A 179 15.70 0.20 -5.65
C SER A 179 15.42 1.40 -6.56
N LEU A 180 14.31 1.40 -7.28
CA LEU A 180 13.88 2.53 -8.11
C LEU A 180 13.66 3.81 -7.29
N GLN A 181 12.95 3.69 -6.16
CA GLN A 181 12.69 4.82 -5.27
C GLN A 181 13.99 5.41 -4.73
N GLN A 182 14.90 4.55 -4.23
CA GLN A 182 16.15 5.01 -3.61
C GLN A 182 17.15 5.55 -4.64
N GLN A 183 17.40 4.82 -5.74
CA GLN A 183 18.44 5.18 -6.71
C GLN A 183 18.04 6.35 -7.60
N LEU A 184 16.76 6.45 -7.96
CA LEU A 184 16.25 7.49 -8.86
C LEU A 184 15.60 8.64 -8.11
N GLN A 185 15.53 8.60 -6.77
CA GLN A 185 14.75 9.56 -5.95
C GLN A 185 13.33 9.74 -6.49
N MET A 186 12.77 8.66 -7.01
CA MET A 186 11.45 8.62 -7.64
C MET A 186 10.36 8.62 -6.58
N THR A 187 9.31 9.38 -6.80
CA THR A 187 8.10 9.25 -6.00
C THR A 187 7.33 8.00 -6.45
N VAL A 188 7.00 7.13 -5.53
CA VAL A 188 6.20 5.94 -5.81
C VAL A 188 4.86 6.05 -5.07
N PHE A 189 3.77 5.98 -5.81
CA PHE A 189 2.41 5.91 -5.27
C PHE A 189 1.88 4.49 -5.47
N LEU A 190 1.67 3.78 -4.39
CA LEU A 190 1.25 2.39 -4.37
C LEU A 190 -0.16 2.26 -3.86
N THR A 191 -1.03 1.50 -4.55
CA THR A 191 -2.22 0.94 -3.93
C THR A 191 -2.00 -0.52 -3.59
N THR A 192 -2.48 -0.94 -2.44
CA THR A 192 -2.46 -2.34 -2.05
C THR A 192 -3.53 -2.65 -1.00
N HIS A 193 -3.88 -3.92 -0.89
CA HIS A 193 -4.64 -4.48 0.22
C HIS A 193 -3.77 -5.36 1.14
N TYR A 194 -2.47 -5.50 0.82
CA TYR A 194 -1.48 -6.22 1.62
C TYR A 194 -0.74 -5.24 2.54
N MET A 195 -0.93 -5.40 3.84
CA MET A 195 -0.34 -4.49 4.84
C MET A 195 1.18 -4.56 4.90
N GLU A 196 1.74 -5.74 4.63
CA GLU A 196 3.19 -5.97 4.54
C GLU A 196 3.87 -5.04 3.51
N GLU A 197 3.17 -4.77 2.41
CA GLU A 197 3.69 -3.92 1.32
C GLU A 197 3.83 -2.46 1.72
N ALA A 198 3.04 -2.01 2.68
CA ALA A 198 3.10 -0.65 3.19
C ALA A 198 4.08 -0.47 4.35
N ALA A 199 4.67 -1.55 4.85
CA ALA A 199 5.56 -1.48 6.02
C ALA A 199 6.80 -0.60 5.79
N GLU A 200 7.28 -0.54 4.55
CA GLU A 200 8.44 0.27 4.14
C GLU A 200 8.04 1.67 3.59
N ALA A 201 6.75 1.99 3.57
CA ALA A 201 6.29 3.29 3.07
C ALA A 201 6.70 4.43 4.01
N ASN A 202 7.01 5.60 3.42
CA ASN A 202 7.23 6.81 4.19
C ASN A 202 5.93 7.36 4.79
N GLN A 203 4.83 7.17 4.08
CA GLN A 203 3.50 7.60 4.50
C GLN A 203 2.45 6.63 4.01
N ILE A 204 1.45 6.38 4.84
CA ILE A 204 0.30 5.53 4.57
C ILE A 204 -0.97 6.37 4.71
N VAL A 205 -1.90 6.16 3.78
CA VAL A 205 -3.30 6.57 3.92
C VAL A 205 -4.16 5.31 3.87
N VAL A 206 -5.00 5.12 4.87
CA VAL A 206 -5.98 4.02 4.92
C VAL A 206 -7.34 4.55 4.48
N ILE A 207 -7.88 3.96 3.41
CA ILE A 207 -9.22 4.30 2.88
C ILE A 207 -10.18 3.12 3.07
N ASP A 208 -11.40 3.43 3.49
CA ASP A 208 -12.52 2.49 3.55
C ASP A 208 -13.82 3.19 3.15
N LYS A 209 -14.61 2.55 2.27
CA LYS A 209 -15.89 3.06 1.75
C LYS A 209 -15.79 4.51 1.24
N GLY A 210 -14.73 4.82 0.51
CA GLY A 210 -14.47 6.12 -0.09
C GLY A 210 -13.93 7.19 0.85
N LYS A 211 -13.72 6.91 2.14
CA LYS A 211 -13.26 7.88 3.15
C LYS A 211 -11.92 7.51 3.73
N ILE A 212 -11.07 8.51 4.00
CA ILE A 212 -9.84 8.31 4.75
C ILE A 212 -10.19 8.00 6.21
N LYS A 213 -9.66 6.89 6.73
CA LYS A 213 -9.82 6.46 8.12
C LYS A 213 -8.64 6.85 9.00
N ALA A 214 -7.45 6.77 8.44
CA ALA A 214 -6.21 7.17 9.12
C ALA A 214 -5.15 7.53 8.10
N GLN A 215 -4.20 8.36 8.50
CA GLN A 215 -2.99 8.66 7.74
C GLN A 215 -1.82 8.92 8.69
N GLY A 216 -0.61 8.56 8.26
CA GLY A 216 0.61 8.73 9.03
C GLY A 216 1.72 7.79 8.54
N THR A 217 2.83 7.79 9.25
CA THR A 217 3.90 6.81 9.04
C THR A 217 3.46 5.42 9.55
N PRO A 218 4.07 4.31 9.06
CA PRO A 218 3.81 2.98 9.59
C PRO A 218 3.94 2.88 11.12
N ALA A 219 4.95 3.55 11.69
CA ALA A 219 5.20 3.56 13.13
C ALA A 219 4.11 4.31 13.92
N GLU A 220 3.66 5.46 13.41
CA GLU A 220 2.57 6.23 14.02
C GLU A 220 1.26 5.44 14.01
N LEU A 221 0.90 4.84 12.85
CA LEU A 221 -0.31 4.05 12.74
C LEU A 221 -0.31 2.84 13.67
N LYS A 222 0.81 2.12 13.77
CA LYS A 222 0.95 1.01 14.73
C LYS A 222 0.79 1.49 16.16
N ARG A 223 1.41 2.61 16.54
CA ARG A 223 1.31 3.17 17.90
C ARG A 223 -0.12 3.58 18.25
N LEU A 224 -0.89 4.10 17.28
CA LEU A 224 -2.25 4.62 17.54
C LEU A 224 -3.33 3.54 17.49
N TYR A 225 -3.17 2.53 16.63
CA TYR A 225 -4.25 1.61 16.26
C TYR A 225 -3.90 0.12 16.43
N ALA A 226 -2.66 -0.24 16.79
CA ALA A 226 -2.30 -1.61 17.10
C ALA A 226 -1.96 -1.76 18.57
N SER A 227 -2.19 -2.97 19.09
CA SER A 227 -1.75 -3.38 20.44
C SER A 227 -0.73 -4.50 20.31
N ASP A 228 0.24 -4.52 21.22
CA ASP A 228 1.15 -5.66 21.34
C ASP A 228 0.40 -6.84 21.96
N THR A 229 0.79 -8.06 21.66
CA THR A 229 0.26 -9.28 22.29
C THR A 229 1.37 -9.97 23.07
N LEU A 230 1.18 -10.08 24.39
CA LEU A 230 2.02 -10.91 25.23
C LEU A 230 1.42 -12.33 25.24
N ARG A 231 2.15 -13.29 24.65
CA ARG A 231 1.89 -14.72 24.87
C ARG A 231 2.65 -15.16 26.09
N LEU A 232 1.98 -15.82 27.03
CA LEU A 232 2.53 -16.21 28.30
C LEU A 232 2.13 -17.64 28.63
N GLN A 233 3.10 -18.50 28.90
CA GLN A 233 2.88 -19.83 29.47
C GLN A 233 3.34 -19.83 30.91
N VAL A 234 2.53 -20.43 31.77
CA VAL A 234 2.79 -20.46 33.22
C VAL A 234 2.54 -21.89 33.75
N ASN A 235 3.13 -22.20 34.88
CA ASN A 235 2.89 -23.47 35.59
C ASN A 235 1.65 -23.43 36.53
N ASP A 236 1.12 -22.22 36.79
CA ASP A 236 -0.08 -21.98 37.59
C ASP A 236 -1.03 -21.03 36.86
N ASN A 237 -1.99 -21.63 36.16
CA ASN A 237 -2.96 -20.87 35.35
C ASN A 237 -3.94 -20.08 36.24
N ASP A 238 -4.28 -20.59 37.45
CA ASP A 238 -5.23 -19.92 38.35
C ASP A 238 -4.63 -18.67 38.94
N LEU A 239 -3.36 -18.71 39.32
CA LEU A 239 -2.61 -17.55 39.80
C LEU A 239 -2.52 -16.47 38.71
N ALA A 240 -2.17 -16.87 37.48
CA ALA A 240 -2.06 -15.93 36.39
C ALA A 240 -3.41 -15.31 36.00
N ALA A 241 -4.48 -16.09 35.91
CA ALA A 241 -5.83 -15.61 35.64
C ALA A 241 -6.29 -14.61 36.70
N THR A 242 -6.13 -14.96 38.01
CA THR A 242 -6.47 -14.05 39.13
C THR A 242 -5.76 -12.72 39.01
N TYR A 243 -4.45 -12.73 38.78
CA TYR A 243 -3.68 -11.49 38.60
C TYR A 243 -4.18 -10.65 37.42
N LEU A 244 -4.44 -11.28 36.25
CA LEU A 244 -4.89 -10.61 35.03
C LEU A 244 -6.29 -10.00 35.23
N ASP A 245 -7.20 -10.71 35.92
CA ASP A 245 -8.56 -10.24 36.22
C ASP A 245 -8.55 -9.07 37.20
N GLU A 246 -7.78 -9.15 38.28
CA GLU A 246 -7.63 -8.09 39.30
C GLU A 246 -7.10 -6.78 38.66
N HIS A 247 -6.17 -6.91 37.71
CA HIS A 247 -5.59 -5.75 37.00
C HIS A 247 -6.32 -5.39 35.70
N ARG A 248 -7.48 -6.04 35.42
CA ARG A 248 -8.35 -5.78 34.26
C ARG A 248 -7.64 -5.90 32.91
N HIS A 249 -6.71 -6.86 32.80
CA HIS A 249 -6.08 -7.17 31.52
C HIS A 249 -7.03 -8.02 30.66
N SER A 250 -7.22 -7.62 29.41
CA SER A 250 -7.94 -8.44 28.44
C SER A 250 -7.04 -9.57 27.95
N TYR A 251 -7.49 -10.81 28.13
CA TYR A 251 -6.75 -11.99 27.68
C TYR A 251 -7.66 -13.09 27.14
N ASN A 252 -7.07 -13.98 26.34
CA ASN A 252 -7.67 -15.24 25.92
C ASN A 252 -6.72 -16.37 26.30
N LEU A 253 -7.26 -17.47 26.86
CA LEU A 253 -6.50 -18.69 27.09
C LEU A 253 -6.69 -19.63 25.90
N LYS A 254 -5.59 -19.97 25.21
CA LYS A 254 -5.60 -20.86 24.05
C LYS A 254 -4.37 -21.77 24.09
N ASN A 255 -4.59 -23.10 24.03
CA ASN A 255 -3.52 -24.11 24.07
C ASN A 255 -2.55 -23.88 25.24
N ASP A 256 -3.08 -23.75 26.47
CA ASP A 256 -2.33 -23.46 27.71
C ASP A 256 -1.43 -22.23 27.68
N SER A 257 -1.72 -21.28 26.79
CA SER A 257 -1.01 -20.01 26.69
C SER A 257 -1.99 -18.84 26.81
N PHE A 258 -1.72 -17.93 27.72
CA PHE A 258 -2.43 -16.66 27.82
C PHE A 258 -2.01 -15.74 26.67
N GLN A 259 -2.97 -15.22 25.92
CA GLN A 259 -2.77 -14.19 24.92
C GLN A 259 -3.33 -12.88 25.48
N ILE A 260 -2.44 -12.03 25.96
CA ILE A 260 -2.79 -10.81 26.69
C ILE A 260 -2.56 -9.61 25.75
N SER A 261 -3.61 -8.81 25.52
CA SER A 261 -3.45 -7.56 24.76
C SER A 261 -2.82 -6.50 25.67
N VAL A 262 -1.70 -5.93 25.22
CA VAL A 262 -0.96 -4.90 25.96
C VAL A 262 -0.68 -3.69 25.06
N PRO A 263 -0.81 -2.46 25.59
CA PRO A 263 -0.62 -1.25 24.79
C PRO A 263 0.85 -1.02 24.38
N ASN A 264 1.81 -1.59 25.10
CA ASN A 264 3.24 -1.45 24.82
C ASN A 264 4.09 -2.47 25.61
N SER A 265 5.38 -2.54 25.28
CA SER A 265 6.33 -3.45 25.92
C SER A 265 6.53 -3.21 27.42
N LEU A 266 6.36 -1.98 27.90
CA LEU A 266 6.50 -1.67 29.34
C LEU A 266 5.39 -2.33 30.14
N GLN A 267 4.16 -2.32 29.62
CA GLN A 267 3.05 -3.03 30.27
C GLN A 267 3.27 -4.54 30.26
N ALA A 268 3.77 -5.10 29.15
CA ALA A 268 4.15 -6.51 29.11
C ALA A 268 5.22 -6.84 30.16
N TYR A 269 6.23 -6.00 30.31
CA TYR A 269 7.27 -6.16 31.32
C TYR A 269 6.71 -6.16 32.76
N HIS A 270 5.75 -5.29 33.05
CA HIS A 270 5.11 -5.27 34.38
C HIS A 270 4.38 -6.57 34.68
N ILE A 271 3.65 -7.14 33.70
CA ILE A 271 2.97 -8.43 33.84
C ILE A 271 4.00 -9.55 34.08
N LEU A 272 5.06 -9.61 33.24
CA LEU A 272 6.11 -10.61 33.37
C LEU A 272 6.80 -10.56 34.74
N ARG A 273 7.10 -9.36 35.25
CA ARG A 273 7.74 -9.20 36.55
C ARG A 273 6.88 -9.69 37.71
N HIS A 274 5.55 -9.54 37.66
CA HIS A 274 4.67 -10.01 38.72
C HIS A 274 4.48 -11.51 38.71
N LEU A 275 4.50 -12.12 37.53
CA LEU A 275 4.29 -13.56 37.34
C LEU A 275 5.62 -14.34 37.24
N GLU A 276 6.78 -13.70 37.48
CA GLU A 276 8.11 -14.25 37.23
C GLU A 276 8.32 -15.68 37.74
N ALA A 277 7.82 -15.97 38.95
CA ALA A 277 7.98 -17.28 39.58
C ALA A 277 7.16 -18.42 38.91
N SER A 278 6.14 -18.06 38.13
CA SER A 278 5.25 -19.04 37.48
C SER A 278 5.46 -19.16 35.98
N ILE A 279 6.29 -18.28 35.36
CA ILE A 279 6.52 -18.27 33.93
C ILE A 279 7.37 -19.46 33.49
N THR A 280 6.87 -20.19 32.48
CA THR A 280 7.61 -21.26 31.80
C THR A 280 8.11 -20.82 30.43
N ASP A 281 7.36 -19.97 29.73
CA ASP A 281 7.76 -19.38 28.44
C ASP A 281 6.98 -18.08 28.16
N PHE A 282 7.55 -17.17 27.39
CA PHE A 282 6.84 -15.98 26.91
C PHE A 282 7.34 -15.48 25.57
N GLU A 283 6.44 -14.83 24.83
CA GLU A 283 6.74 -14.15 23.57
C GLU A 283 5.99 -12.82 23.54
N LEU A 284 6.69 -11.72 23.22
CA LEU A 284 6.06 -10.43 22.98
C LEU A 284 5.98 -10.17 21.47
N ILE A 285 4.76 -10.26 20.93
CA ILE A 285 4.47 -10.01 19.52
C ILE A 285 4.07 -8.56 19.37
N LYS A 286 4.83 -7.84 18.55
CA LYS A 286 4.53 -6.44 18.25
C LYS A 286 3.31 -6.33 17.34
N GLY A 287 2.48 -5.31 17.59
CA GLY A 287 1.36 -5.01 16.74
C GLY A 287 1.75 -4.77 15.29
N SER A 288 1.01 -5.35 14.38
CA SER A 288 1.22 -5.33 12.93
C SER A 288 0.40 -4.23 12.26
N LEU A 289 0.65 -3.95 10.97
CA LEU A 289 -0.22 -3.10 10.16
C LEU A 289 -1.56 -3.80 9.85
N ASP A 290 -1.59 -5.15 9.86
CA ASP A 290 -2.85 -5.89 9.76
C ASP A 290 -3.77 -5.59 10.95
N ASP A 291 -3.21 -5.53 12.17
CA ASP A 291 -3.97 -5.17 13.38
C ASP A 291 -4.51 -3.74 13.28
N VAL A 292 -3.68 -2.79 12.81
CA VAL A 292 -4.11 -1.42 12.52
C VAL A 292 -5.34 -1.41 11.61
N PHE A 293 -5.26 -2.14 10.50
CA PHE A 293 -6.33 -2.18 9.50
C PHE A 293 -7.60 -2.82 10.06
N ILE A 294 -7.46 -3.97 10.73
CA ILE A 294 -8.59 -4.67 11.36
C ILE A 294 -9.31 -3.77 12.36
N ASN A 295 -8.57 -3.04 13.19
CA ASN A 295 -9.14 -2.15 14.20
C ASN A 295 -9.85 -0.96 13.56
N LEU A 296 -9.24 -0.31 12.55
CA LEU A 296 -9.86 0.82 11.82
C LEU A 296 -11.15 0.42 11.08
N VAL A 297 -11.25 -0.82 10.58
CA VAL A 297 -12.43 -1.33 9.89
C VAL A 297 -13.50 -1.84 10.87
N LYS A 298 -13.11 -2.49 11.99
CA LYS A 298 -14.03 -2.99 13.03
C LYS A 298 -14.75 -1.88 13.81
N GLU A 299 -14.08 -0.78 14.12
CA GLU A 299 -14.70 0.36 14.83
C GLU A 299 -15.96 0.88 14.11
N ASN A 300 -16.01 0.76 12.78
CA ASN A 300 -17.21 1.13 12.02
C ASN A 300 -18.36 0.13 12.14
N THR A 301 -18.11 -1.13 12.46
CA THR A 301 -19.15 -2.14 12.65
C THR A 301 -19.87 -1.96 14.00
N HIS A 302 -19.14 -1.55 15.03
CA HIS A 302 -19.73 -1.26 16.35
C HIS A 302 -20.49 0.07 16.39
N ALA A 303 -20.00 1.12 15.72
CA ALA A 303 -20.72 2.39 15.63
C ALA A 303 -22.04 2.28 14.85
N HIS A 304 -22.11 1.40 13.83
CA HIS A 304 -23.35 1.17 13.07
C HIS A 304 -24.39 0.35 13.87
N ASN A 305 -23.95 -0.63 14.66
CA ASN A 305 -24.87 -1.42 15.49
C ASN A 305 -25.44 -0.62 16.66
N LEU A 306 -24.66 0.31 17.26
CA LEU A 306 -25.15 1.22 18.29
C LEU A 306 -26.10 2.31 17.78
N ALA A 307 -26.03 2.65 16.49
CA ALA A 307 -26.98 3.57 15.85
C ALA A 307 -28.28 2.87 15.43
N ALA A 308 -28.22 1.58 15.08
CA ALA A 308 -29.39 0.78 14.74
C ALA A 308 -30.23 0.42 15.98
N ASP A 309 -29.60 0.14 17.12
CA ASP A 309 -30.28 -0.16 18.40
C ASP A 309 -30.90 1.09 19.07
N LYS A 310 -30.55 2.29 18.64
CA LYS A 310 -31.21 3.54 19.10
C LYS A 310 -32.36 4.02 18.23
N ALA A 311 -32.63 3.31 17.13
CA ALA A 311 -33.71 3.64 16.19
C ALA A 311 -34.87 2.64 16.21
N LEU A 312 -34.91 1.70 17.16
CA LEU A 312 -36.01 0.83 17.57
C LEU A 312 -36.49 1.25 18.96
#